data_77abc5d827a470e6f1b47c2fd5515ca9
#
_entry.id   77abc5d827a470e6f1b47c2fd5515ca9
#
_cell.length_a   1.000
_cell.length_b   1.000
_cell.length_c   1.000
_cell.angle_alpha   90.00
_cell.angle_beta   90.00
_cell.angle_gamma   90.00
#
_symmetry.space_group_name_H-M   'P 1'
#
loop_
_entity.id
_entity.type
_entity.pdbx_description
1 polymer ?
#
loop_
_entity_poly.entity_id
_entity_poly.type
_entity_poly.pdbx_seq_one_letter_code
_entity_poly.pdbx_strand_id
1 'polypeptide(L)'
;MAKDDGNVISNREVKDSAFTTYFGEPANASQLYAALTNEEVTPEDITYVTLEGVLFVARKNDMAFTVKNRVLVISEHQSTVNENMPLRDLLYLGRTLEKILDKNTLYRRKLVGIPTPEFFVFYNGDDPHPAEKILRLSDAYLEKMEHPMLELEVKVININLPSGHKLLEKCRPMYEYSWFIQQIKDYLWAGLTRDAAISLAVKDCEEEGILVDFMKDHGSEVANMLYTQWKYDEAISVEREEAYEDGRKAGEALGRTIGIAQGKAAGIAEGKAAGIAEGKAAGIAEGMIEGVRQVIYNFLDHLGKIPEDIQRRIEDERDSEILKKWYMSVPDAKSFDDFREIIGQQTGK
;
A
#
# COMPACT_ATOMS: atom_id res chain seq x y z
N MET A 1 51.24 -3.03 -1.20
CA MET A 1 49.84 -2.66 -0.88
C MET A 1 48.99 -3.86 -1.20
N ALA A 2 48.79 -4.72 -0.22
CA ALA A 2 47.94 -5.90 -0.32
C ALA A 2 46.50 -5.44 -0.16
N LYS A 3 45.62 -5.78 -1.09
CA LYS A 3 44.16 -5.63 -0.95
C LYS A 3 43.71 -6.72 0.02
N ASP A 4 43.07 -6.27 1.08
CA ASP A 4 42.35 -7.08 2.05
C ASP A 4 41.09 -7.60 1.33
N ASP A 5 41.17 -8.82 0.83
CA ASP A 5 40.02 -9.55 0.29
C ASP A 5 39.19 -10.00 1.51
N GLY A 6 38.27 -9.13 1.96
CA GLY A 6 37.26 -9.43 2.97
C GLY A 6 36.52 -10.70 2.59
N ASN A 7 36.77 -11.73 3.34
CA ASN A 7 36.17 -13.05 3.25
C ASN A 7 34.65 -12.92 3.43
N VAL A 8 33.93 -12.80 2.33
CA VAL A 8 32.48 -12.95 2.30
C VAL A 8 32.24 -14.43 2.55
N ILE A 9 32.05 -14.76 3.84
CA ILE A 9 31.57 -16.08 4.25
C ILE A 9 30.25 -16.27 3.51
N SER A 10 30.25 -17.16 2.54
CA SER A 10 29.08 -17.49 1.76
C SER A 10 28.01 -18.02 2.71
N ASN A 11 26.93 -17.30 2.87
CA ASN A 11 25.74 -17.54 3.71
C ASN A 11 24.97 -18.83 3.33
N ARG A 12 25.66 -19.89 2.90
CA ARG A 12 25.05 -21.17 2.51
C ARG A 12 24.87 -22.17 3.65
N GLU A 13 25.45 -21.93 4.81
CA GLU A 13 25.49 -22.93 5.90
C GLU A 13 24.65 -22.61 7.15
N VAL A 14 23.98 -21.44 7.22
CA VAL A 14 23.06 -21.14 8.36
C VAL A 14 21.64 -21.16 7.83
N LYS A 15 21.09 -22.36 7.61
CA LYS A 15 19.77 -22.53 6.96
C LYS A 15 18.61 -22.70 7.94
N ASP A 16 18.86 -22.96 9.23
CA ASP A 16 17.82 -23.32 10.14
C ASP A 16 17.59 -22.22 11.20
N SER A 17 16.34 -21.91 11.49
CA SER A 17 15.96 -21.10 12.64
C SER A 17 15.81 -21.99 13.89
N ALA A 18 15.85 -21.39 15.07
CA ALA A 18 15.58 -22.14 16.32
C ALA A 18 14.23 -22.85 16.26
N PHE A 19 13.21 -22.23 15.61
CA PHE A 19 11.89 -22.84 15.41
C PHE A 19 11.96 -24.08 14.51
N THR A 20 12.55 -23.96 13.33
CA THR A 20 12.64 -25.09 12.37
C THR A 20 13.53 -26.21 12.88
N THR A 21 14.57 -25.89 13.64
CA THR A 21 15.39 -26.90 14.31
C THR A 21 14.61 -27.65 15.38
N TYR A 22 13.89 -26.93 16.25
CA TYR A 22 13.15 -27.54 17.34
C TYR A 22 11.94 -28.36 16.86
N PHE A 23 11.14 -27.83 15.93
CA PHE A 23 10.02 -28.56 15.35
C PHE A 23 10.42 -29.44 14.16
N GLY A 24 11.68 -29.44 13.75
CA GLY A 24 12.30 -30.41 12.85
C GLY A 24 12.44 -31.79 13.48
N GLU A 25 12.34 -31.90 14.80
CA GLU A 25 12.28 -33.16 15.52
C GLU A 25 10.88 -33.80 15.36
N PRO A 26 10.73 -35.03 14.85
CA PRO A 26 9.43 -35.66 14.64
C PRO A 26 8.57 -35.75 15.89
N ALA A 27 9.20 -35.89 17.07
CA ALA A 27 8.51 -35.92 18.35
C ALA A 27 7.79 -34.60 18.67
N ASN A 28 8.40 -33.47 18.34
CA ASN A 28 7.83 -32.14 18.57
C ASN A 28 6.77 -31.79 17.52
N ALA A 29 7.02 -32.13 16.25
CA ALA A 29 6.06 -31.93 15.16
C ALA A 29 4.78 -32.77 15.34
N SER A 30 4.91 -34.02 15.81
CA SER A 30 3.74 -34.87 16.05
C SER A 30 2.86 -34.31 17.18
N GLN A 31 3.46 -33.85 18.29
CA GLN A 31 2.73 -33.18 19.38
C GLN A 31 2.07 -31.86 18.93
N LEU A 32 2.78 -31.08 18.11
CA LEU A 32 2.23 -29.84 17.55
C LEU A 32 0.99 -30.16 16.69
N TYR A 33 1.09 -31.08 15.76
CA TYR A 33 -0.01 -31.41 14.88
C TYR A 33 -1.18 -32.07 15.65
N ALA A 34 -0.91 -32.94 16.58
CA ALA A 34 -1.94 -33.52 17.47
C ALA A 34 -2.70 -32.43 18.24
N ALA A 35 -2.00 -31.41 18.76
CA ALA A 35 -2.63 -30.31 19.49
C ALA A 35 -3.44 -29.36 18.60
N LEU A 36 -3.06 -29.18 17.31
CA LEU A 36 -3.77 -28.38 16.32
C LEU A 36 -5.08 -29.01 15.87
N THR A 37 -5.08 -30.36 15.71
CA THR A 37 -6.20 -31.10 15.11
C THR A 37 -7.01 -31.92 16.12
N ASN A 38 -6.49 -32.17 17.32
CA ASN A 38 -6.95 -33.14 18.33
C ASN A 38 -6.96 -34.59 17.79
N GLU A 39 -6.08 -34.92 16.83
CA GLU A 39 -5.86 -36.27 16.35
C GLU A 39 -4.68 -36.93 17.05
N GLU A 40 -4.69 -38.26 17.16
CA GLU A 40 -3.54 -39.03 17.62
C GLU A 40 -2.50 -39.14 16.50
N VAL A 41 -1.31 -38.61 16.74
CA VAL A 41 -0.18 -38.59 15.80
C VAL A 41 1.09 -38.99 16.55
N THR A 42 1.83 -39.94 15.98
CA THR A 42 3.10 -40.40 16.52
C THR A 42 4.28 -39.81 15.72
N PRO A 43 5.51 -39.83 16.26
CA PRO A 43 6.67 -39.36 15.50
C PRO A 43 6.90 -40.09 14.16
N GLU A 44 6.53 -41.38 14.09
CA GLU A 44 6.65 -42.21 12.88
C GLU A 44 5.68 -41.81 11.77
N ASP A 45 4.60 -41.12 12.13
CA ASP A 45 3.63 -40.58 11.17
C ASP A 45 4.14 -39.33 10.41
N ILE A 46 5.22 -38.71 10.89
CA ILE A 46 5.78 -37.48 10.34
C ILE A 46 6.84 -37.77 9.30
N THR A 47 6.73 -37.17 8.10
CA THR A 47 7.74 -37.22 7.06
C THR A 47 8.00 -35.83 6.53
N TYR A 48 9.21 -35.32 6.67
CA TYR A 48 9.57 -33.98 6.20
C TYR A 48 9.71 -33.91 4.69
N VAL A 49 9.25 -32.79 4.13
CA VAL A 49 9.36 -32.48 2.71
C VAL A 49 10.35 -31.35 2.53
N THR A 50 11.43 -31.60 1.78
CA THR A 50 12.45 -30.58 1.51
C THR A 50 11.90 -29.52 0.55
N LEU A 51 11.83 -28.27 0.99
CA LEU A 51 11.40 -27.12 0.19
C LEU A 51 12.53 -26.49 -0.66
N GLU A 52 13.69 -27.14 -0.79
CA GLU A 52 14.85 -26.62 -1.53
C GLU A 52 14.52 -26.29 -2.99
N GLY A 53 15.03 -25.14 -3.47
CA GLY A 53 14.83 -24.68 -4.84
C GLY A 53 13.52 -23.92 -5.12
N VAL A 54 12.78 -23.54 -4.09
CA VAL A 54 11.65 -22.62 -4.21
C VAL A 54 12.17 -21.18 -4.21
N LEU A 55 11.84 -20.37 -5.22
CA LEU A 55 12.45 -19.06 -5.53
C LEU A 55 12.34 -18.01 -4.39
N PHE A 56 11.52 -18.25 -3.37
CA PHE A 56 11.31 -17.38 -2.22
C PHE A 56 11.76 -17.98 -0.88
N VAL A 57 12.39 -19.16 -0.88
CA VAL A 57 12.98 -19.78 0.32
C VAL A 57 14.35 -19.13 0.61
N ALA A 58 14.34 -17.81 0.75
CA ALA A 58 15.42 -17.11 1.43
C ALA A 58 15.13 -16.97 2.93
N ARG A 59 13.97 -17.46 3.43
CA ARG A 59 13.57 -17.37 4.82
C ARG A 59 13.74 -18.72 5.50
N LYS A 60 14.48 -18.72 6.58
CA LYS A 60 14.90 -19.85 7.41
C LYS A 60 13.77 -20.46 8.27
N ASN A 61 12.54 -20.00 8.15
CA ASN A 61 11.48 -20.26 9.13
C ASN A 61 10.34 -21.10 8.57
N ASP A 62 10.45 -21.59 7.33
CA ASP A 62 9.40 -22.35 6.66
C ASP A 62 9.65 -23.85 6.84
N MET A 63 8.63 -24.58 7.24
CA MET A 63 8.68 -26.02 7.45
C MET A 63 7.54 -26.70 6.71
N ALA A 64 7.84 -27.80 6.03
CA ALA A 64 6.80 -28.65 5.42
C ALA A 64 7.02 -30.11 5.79
N PHE A 65 5.92 -30.77 6.17
CA PHE A 65 5.92 -32.20 6.47
C PHE A 65 4.58 -32.83 6.11
N THR A 66 4.58 -34.14 5.86
CA THR A 66 3.33 -34.89 5.72
C THR A 66 3.04 -35.68 6.99
N VAL A 67 1.76 -35.81 7.29
CA VAL A 67 1.25 -36.62 8.38
C VAL A 67 0.53 -37.83 7.79
N LYS A 68 0.98 -39.06 8.13
CA LYS A 68 0.44 -40.34 7.62
C LYS A 68 0.37 -40.40 6.07
N ASN A 69 1.19 -39.61 5.38
CA ASN A 69 1.14 -39.39 3.92
C ASN A 69 -0.24 -38.93 3.39
N ARG A 70 -1.10 -38.34 4.23
CA ARG A 70 -2.46 -37.91 3.88
C ARG A 70 -2.64 -36.41 3.96
N VAL A 71 -1.92 -35.76 4.85
CA VAL A 71 -1.98 -34.30 5.02
C VAL A 71 -0.58 -33.73 4.77
N LEU A 72 -0.51 -32.62 4.05
CA LEU A 72 0.69 -31.83 3.86
C LEU A 72 0.55 -30.55 4.70
N VAL A 73 1.32 -30.43 5.75
CA VAL A 73 1.37 -29.25 6.60
C VAL A 73 2.48 -28.34 6.10
N ILE A 74 2.13 -27.11 5.79
CA ILE A 74 3.08 -26.03 5.51
C ILE A 74 2.94 -25.01 6.64
N SER A 75 4.03 -24.73 7.34
CA SER A 75 4.02 -23.82 8.47
C SER A 75 5.18 -22.85 8.42
N GLU A 76 4.94 -21.62 8.85
CA GLU A 76 5.92 -20.55 8.93
C GLU A 76 5.90 -19.91 10.31
N HIS A 77 7.09 -19.56 10.83
CA HIS A 77 7.23 -18.79 12.07
C HIS A 77 7.57 -17.34 11.73
N GLN A 78 6.78 -16.39 12.24
CA GLN A 78 6.89 -14.97 11.88
C GLN A 78 6.88 -14.04 13.08
N SER A 79 7.76 -13.05 13.09
CA SER A 79 7.75 -11.89 13.99
C SER A 79 6.91 -10.72 13.48
N THR A 80 6.53 -10.73 12.19
CA THR A 80 5.72 -9.68 11.55
C THR A 80 4.56 -10.32 10.80
N VAL A 81 3.35 -9.79 10.96
CA VAL A 81 2.17 -10.26 10.21
C VAL A 81 2.33 -9.92 8.74
N ASN A 82 2.12 -10.91 7.88
CA ASN A 82 2.14 -10.74 6.43
C ASN A 82 0.81 -11.19 5.83
N GLU A 83 -0.01 -10.22 5.42
CA GLU A 83 -1.34 -10.48 4.84
C GLU A 83 -1.26 -11.24 3.50
N ASN A 84 -0.09 -11.31 2.85
CA ASN A 84 0.12 -12.06 1.61
C ASN A 84 0.45 -13.55 1.83
N MET A 85 0.32 -14.07 3.05
CA MET A 85 0.60 -15.49 3.33
C MET A 85 -0.20 -16.45 2.46
N PRO A 86 -1.52 -16.26 2.24
CA PRO A 86 -2.28 -17.17 1.38
C PRO A 86 -1.72 -17.26 -0.06
N LEU A 87 -1.24 -16.15 -0.61
CA LEU A 87 -0.61 -16.14 -1.94
C LEU A 87 0.76 -16.85 -1.94
N ARG A 88 1.55 -16.67 -0.88
CA ARG A 88 2.85 -17.34 -0.71
C ARG A 88 2.66 -18.84 -0.57
N ASP A 89 1.73 -19.27 0.28
CA ASP A 89 1.43 -20.68 0.55
C ASP A 89 0.88 -21.38 -0.68
N LEU A 90 0.07 -20.70 -1.50
CA LEU A 90 -0.38 -21.24 -2.81
C LEU A 90 0.83 -21.56 -3.72
N LEU A 91 1.82 -20.65 -3.78
CA LEU A 91 3.03 -20.85 -4.57
C LEU A 91 3.91 -21.98 -3.98
N TYR A 92 3.99 -22.10 -2.67
CA TYR A 92 4.71 -23.19 -1.99
C TYR A 92 4.04 -24.53 -2.25
N LEU A 93 2.73 -24.61 -2.10
CA LEU A 93 1.95 -25.81 -2.39
C LEU A 93 2.18 -26.28 -3.83
N GLY A 94 2.04 -25.39 -4.81
CA GLY A 94 2.25 -25.72 -6.22
C GLY A 94 3.59 -26.39 -6.47
N ARG A 95 4.66 -25.80 -5.94
CA ARG A 95 6.02 -26.32 -6.10
C ARG A 95 6.30 -27.59 -5.31
N THR A 96 5.70 -27.73 -4.13
CA THR A 96 5.79 -28.95 -3.34
C THR A 96 5.12 -30.11 -4.09
N LEU A 97 3.94 -29.87 -4.65
CA LEU A 97 3.23 -30.89 -5.45
C LEU A 97 4.00 -31.26 -6.72
N GLU A 98 4.66 -30.31 -7.39
CA GLU A 98 5.56 -30.60 -8.54
C GLU A 98 6.72 -31.54 -8.19
N LYS A 99 7.20 -31.52 -6.93
CA LYS A 99 8.28 -32.40 -6.48
C LYS A 99 7.80 -33.79 -6.10
N ILE A 100 6.66 -33.88 -5.43
CA ILE A 100 6.15 -35.17 -4.92
C ILE A 100 5.35 -35.95 -5.96
N LEU A 101 4.84 -35.28 -7.02
CA LEU A 101 4.06 -35.92 -8.07
C LEU A 101 4.95 -36.28 -9.26
N ASP A 102 4.80 -37.51 -9.75
CA ASP A 102 5.36 -37.89 -11.06
C ASP A 102 4.61 -37.10 -12.16
N LYS A 103 5.35 -36.29 -12.92
CA LYS A 103 4.81 -35.47 -14.02
C LYS A 103 3.95 -36.25 -15.02
N ASN A 104 4.29 -37.53 -15.25
CA ASN A 104 3.54 -38.43 -16.16
C ASN A 104 2.16 -38.82 -15.60
N THR A 105 1.97 -38.77 -14.28
CA THR A 105 0.70 -39.15 -13.66
C THR A 105 -0.41 -38.12 -13.89
N LEU A 106 -0.07 -36.86 -14.03
CA LEU A 106 -1.04 -35.78 -14.26
C LEU A 106 -1.77 -35.90 -15.62
N TYR A 107 -1.16 -36.57 -16.60
CA TYR A 107 -1.75 -36.80 -17.93
C TYR A 107 -2.55 -38.10 -18.03
N ARG A 108 -2.64 -38.88 -16.94
CA ARG A 108 -3.43 -40.13 -16.92
C ARG A 108 -4.91 -39.79 -16.74
N ARG A 109 -5.76 -40.70 -17.24
CA ARG A 109 -7.24 -40.57 -17.09
C ARG A 109 -7.71 -40.80 -15.67
N LYS A 110 -6.92 -41.49 -14.84
CA LYS A 110 -7.27 -41.80 -13.44
C LYS A 110 -6.91 -40.63 -12.56
N LEU A 111 -7.82 -40.27 -11.65
CA LEU A 111 -7.59 -39.25 -10.65
C LEU A 111 -6.32 -39.55 -9.82
N VAL A 112 -5.46 -38.57 -9.67
CA VAL A 112 -4.27 -38.63 -8.81
C VAL A 112 -4.64 -38.10 -7.45
N GLY A 113 -4.47 -38.92 -6.40
CA GLY A 113 -4.63 -38.44 -5.02
C GLY A 113 -3.43 -37.60 -4.60
N ILE A 114 -3.69 -36.53 -3.92
CA ILE A 114 -2.67 -35.66 -3.29
C ILE A 114 -2.95 -35.56 -1.79
N PRO A 115 -1.93 -35.31 -0.95
CA PRO A 115 -2.16 -35.00 0.47
C PRO A 115 -3.01 -33.73 0.59
N THR A 116 -3.93 -33.72 1.57
CA THR A 116 -4.72 -32.50 1.88
C THR A 116 -3.80 -31.42 2.43
N PRO A 117 -3.71 -30.23 1.83
CA PRO A 117 -2.84 -29.18 2.32
C PRO A 117 -3.48 -28.44 3.52
N GLU A 118 -2.66 -28.13 4.52
CA GLU A 118 -3.00 -27.31 5.68
C GLU A 118 -1.90 -26.27 5.90
N PHE A 119 -2.31 -25.02 6.24
CA PHE A 119 -1.42 -23.88 6.33
C PHE A 119 -1.52 -23.20 7.69
N PHE A 120 -0.36 -23.05 8.34
CA PHE A 120 -0.26 -22.45 9.66
C PHE A 120 0.85 -21.39 9.68
N VAL A 121 0.59 -20.26 10.32
CA VAL A 121 1.58 -19.27 10.68
C VAL A 121 1.62 -19.14 12.20
N PHE A 122 2.80 -19.29 12.79
CA PHE A 122 3.02 -19.10 14.22
C PHE A 122 3.63 -17.71 14.43
N TYR A 123 2.80 -16.80 14.97
CA TYR A 123 3.18 -15.41 15.18
C TYR A 123 3.69 -15.19 16.60
N ASN A 124 4.88 -14.60 16.71
CA ASN A 124 5.50 -14.23 17.99
C ASN A 124 6.03 -12.78 18.02
N GLY A 125 5.56 -11.91 17.13
CA GLY A 125 5.98 -10.50 17.09
C GLY A 125 5.50 -9.69 18.29
N ASP A 126 5.90 -8.42 18.32
CA ASP A 126 5.56 -7.49 19.41
C ASP A 126 4.29 -6.67 19.14
N ASP A 127 3.85 -6.61 17.89
CA ASP A 127 2.61 -5.93 17.53
C ASP A 127 1.39 -6.66 18.10
N PRO A 128 0.36 -5.94 18.58
CA PRO A 128 -0.87 -6.53 19.07
C PRO A 128 -1.53 -7.41 17.99
N HIS A 129 -1.76 -8.68 18.30
CA HIS A 129 -2.39 -9.62 17.38
C HIS A 129 -3.42 -10.48 18.16
N PRO A 130 -4.59 -10.79 17.58
CA PRO A 130 -5.55 -11.71 18.22
C PRO A 130 -4.93 -13.09 18.43
N ALA A 131 -5.52 -13.87 19.34
CA ALA A 131 -5.05 -15.22 19.62
C ALA A 131 -5.03 -16.10 18.36
N GLU A 132 -6.02 -15.93 17.47
CA GLU A 132 -6.12 -16.60 16.17
C GLU A 132 -6.70 -15.65 15.12
N LYS A 133 -6.21 -15.73 13.89
CA LYS A 133 -6.74 -15.01 12.72
C LYS A 133 -6.70 -15.94 11.49
N ILE A 134 -7.71 -15.87 10.65
CA ILE A 134 -7.73 -16.55 9.35
C ILE A 134 -7.43 -15.51 8.27
N LEU A 135 -6.41 -15.80 7.46
CA LEU A 135 -6.12 -15.05 6.24
C LEU A 135 -6.68 -15.82 5.05
N ARG A 136 -7.29 -15.11 4.10
CA ARG A 136 -7.92 -15.70 2.92
C ARG A 136 -7.28 -15.21 1.64
N LEU A 137 -7.07 -16.11 0.69
CA LEU A 137 -6.55 -15.76 -0.63
C LEU A 137 -7.51 -14.81 -1.37
N SER A 138 -8.80 -14.98 -1.18
CA SER A 138 -9.83 -14.10 -1.76
C SER A 138 -9.73 -12.64 -1.30
N ASP A 139 -9.08 -12.38 -0.16
CA ASP A 139 -8.82 -10.99 0.29
C ASP A 139 -7.85 -10.25 -0.63
N ALA A 140 -7.01 -10.96 -1.39
CA ALA A 140 -6.09 -10.39 -2.35
C ALA A 140 -6.72 -10.18 -3.76
N TYR A 141 -7.93 -10.69 -4.01
CA TYR A 141 -8.56 -10.56 -5.33
C TYR A 141 -9.02 -9.13 -5.60
N LEU A 142 -8.70 -8.61 -6.78
CA LEU A 142 -9.11 -7.26 -7.21
C LEU A 142 -10.62 -7.13 -7.31
N GLU A 143 -11.29 -8.20 -7.78
CA GLU A 143 -12.75 -8.28 -7.82
C GLU A 143 -13.23 -9.30 -6.77
N LYS A 144 -14.07 -8.85 -5.85
CA LYS A 144 -14.59 -9.68 -4.76
C LYS A 144 -15.78 -10.50 -5.26
N MET A 145 -15.69 -11.82 -5.07
CA MET A 145 -16.75 -12.78 -5.39
C MET A 145 -17.20 -13.48 -4.12
N GLU A 146 -18.48 -13.72 -3.97
CA GLU A 146 -19.02 -14.44 -2.81
C GLU A 146 -18.52 -15.89 -2.74
N HIS A 147 -18.37 -16.52 -3.92
CA HIS A 147 -17.86 -17.89 -4.05
C HIS A 147 -16.74 -17.93 -5.11
N PRO A 148 -15.50 -17.61 -4.75
CA PRO A 148 -14.38 -17.71 -5.67
C PRO A 148 -14.10 -19.18 -6.00
N MET A 149 -13.72 -19.46 -7.25
CA MET A 149 -13.37 -20.82 -7.67
C MET A 149 -12.09 -21.36 -7.03
N LEU A 150 -11.24 -20.46 -6.53
CA LEU A 150 -10.05 -20.82 -5.78
C LEU A 150 -10.08 -20.06 -4.45
N GLU A 151 -9.99 -20.80 -3.36
CA GLU A 151 -9.82 -20.27 -2.02
C GLU A 151 -8.71 -21.03 -1.30
N LEU A 152 -7.93 -20.31 -0.51
CA LEU A 152 -6.94 -20.87 0.40
C LEU A 152 -6.98 -20.07 1.70
N GLU A 153 -7.10 -20.79 2.80
CA GLU A 153 -7.11 -20.20 4.13
C GLU A 153 -5.81 -20.54 4.86
N VAL A 154 -5.23 -19.55 5.52
CA VAL A 154 -4.05 -19.69 6.37
C VAL A 154 -4.44 -19.34 7.80
N LYS A 155 -4.20 -20.25 8.72
CA LYS A 155 -4.45 -20.03 10.14
C LYS A 155 -3.22 -19.40 10.79
N VAL A 156 -3.36 -18.15 11.23
CA VAL A 156 -2.35 -17.43 12.01
C VAL A 156 -2.65 -17.64 13.49
N ILE A 157 -1.71 -18.20 14.22
CA ILE A 157 -1.81 -18.49 15.65
C ILE A 157 -0.79 -17.64 16.40
N ASN A 158 -1.26 -16.82 17.31
CA ASN A 158 -0.40 -16.01 18.17
C ASN A 158 0.15 -16.90 19.29
N ILE A 159 1.46 -17.17 19.24
CA ILE A 159 2.17 -18.01 20.22
C ILE A 159 2.86 -17.22 21.34
N ASN A 160 2.67 -15.90 21.43
CA ASN A 160 3.10 -15.16 22.62
C ASN A 160 2.35 -15.67 23.85
N LEU A 161 3.03 -15.86 24.95
CA LEU A 161 2.40 -16.39 26.19
C LEU A 161 1.19 -15.57 26.66
N PRO A 162 1.21 -14.20 26.59
CA PRO A 162 0.04 -13.41 26.99
C PRO A 162 -1.16 -13.54 26.05
N SER A 163 -1.01 -14.18 24.89
CA SER A 163 -2.10 -14.32 23.89
C SER A 163 -3.26 -15.20 24.38
N GLY A 164 -2.97 -16.14 25.29
CA GLY A 164 -3.95 -17.09 25.80
C GLY A 164 -4.47 -18.08 24.77
N HIS A 165 -3.75 -18.37 23.68
CA HIS A 165 -4.18 -19.35 22.69
C HIS A 165 -4.12 -20.77 23.26
N LYS A 166 -5.19 -21.57 23.05
CA LYS A 166 -5.33 -22.93 23.59
C LYS A 166 -4.23 -23.91 23.16
N LEU A 167 -3.54 -23.64 22.06
CA LEU A 167 -2.41 -24.44 21.59
C LEU A 167 -1.30 -24.49 22.65
N LEU A 168 -1.04 -23.37 23.34
CA LEU A 168 -0.01 -23.28 24.38
C LEU A 168 -0.33 -24.13 25.61
N GLU A 169 -1.61 -24.41 25.88
CA GLU A 169 -2.04 -25.30 26.96
C GLU A 169 -1.94 -26.77 26.55
N LYS A 170 -2.12 -27.10 25.25
CA LYS A 170 -2.23 -28.45 24.73
C LYS A 170 -0.91 -29.01 24.18
N CYS A 171 -0.02 -28.15 23.72
CA CYS A 171 1.24 -28.49 23.08
C CYS A 171 2.40 -28.06 23.95
N ARG A 172 2.97 -28.99 24.71
CA ARG A 172 4.13 -28.70 25.55
C ARG A 172 5.33 -28.16 24.80
N PRO A 173 5.74 -28.71 23.65
CA PRO A 173 6.83 -28.14 22.86
C PRO A 173 6.57 -26.69 22.45
N MET A 174 5.33 -26.33 22.03
CA MET A 174 5.02 -24.95 21.68
C MET A 174 5.03 -24.01 22.88
N TYR A 175 4.56 -24.46 24.02
CA TYR A 175 4.64 -23.69 25.26
C TYR A 175 6.10 -23.42 25.65
N GLU A 176 6.95 -24.44 25.65
CA GLU A 176 8.36 -24.34 26.02
C GLU A 176 9.12 -23.37 25.07
N TYR A 177 8.87 -23.49 23.77
CA TYR A 177 9.43 -22.56 22.79
C TYR A 177 8.95 -21.12 23.00
N SER A 178 7.65 -20.92 23.22
CA SER A 178 7.06 -19.61 23.48
C SER A 178 7.59 -18.99 24.78
N TRP A 179 7.78 -19.79 25.81
CA TRP A 179 8.35 -19.37 27.07
C TRP A 179 9.79 -18.86 26.89
N PHE A 180 10.62 -19.63 26.21
CA PHE A 180 11.99 -19.25 25.90
C PHE A 180 12.08 -17.91 25.15
N ILE A 181 11.29 -17.74 24.10
CA ILE A 181 11.23 -16.48 23.35
C ILE A 181 10.75 -15.33 24.24
N GLN A 182 9.78 -15.58 25.13
CA GLN A 182 9.28 -14.55 26.04
C GLN A 182 10.38 -14.12 27.05
N GLN A 183 11.16 -15.05 27.61
CA GLN A 183 12.28 -14.69 28.48
C GLN A 183 13.28 -13.76 27.77
N ILE A 184 13.62 -14.06 26.53
CA ILE A 184 14.51 -13.19 25.75
C ILE A 184 13.91 -11.78 25.58
N LYS A 185 12.61 -11.69 25.24
CA LYS A 185 11.92 -10.40 25.11
C LYS A 185 11.92 -9.63 26.43
N ASP A 186 11.64 -10.28 27.55
CA ASP A 186 11.61 -9.65 28.86
C ASP A 186 12.98 -9.08 29.25
N TYR A 187 14.07 -9.80 28.96
CA TYR A 187 15.43 -9.30 29.17
C TYR A 187 15.79 -8.13 28.25
N LEU A 188 15.34 -8.15 26.99
CA LEU A 188 15.52 -7.03 26.06
C LEU A 188 14.77 -5.79 26.54
N TRP A 189 13.53 -5.94 27.03
CA TRP A 189 12.75 -4.82 27.59
C TRP A 189 13.35 -4.28 28.88
N ALA A 190 14.05 -5.14 29.65
CA ALA A 190 14.85 -4.70 30.79
C ALA A 190 16.14 -3.95 30.40
N GLY A 191 16.42 -3.81 29.09
CA GLY A 191 17.57 -3.04 28.58
C GLY A 191 18.87 -3.83 28.42
N LEU A 192 18.83 -5.16 28.49
CA LEU A 192 20.01 -6.00 28.24
C LEU A 192 20.34 -6.03 26.75
N THR A 193 21.62 -6.28 26.47
CA THR A 193 22.03 -6.58 25.08
C THR A 193 21.45 -7.93 24.62
N ARG A 194 21.31 -8.12 23.33
CA ARG A 194 20.80 -9.36 22.73
C ARG A 194 21.57 -10.60 23.19
N ASP A 195 22.90 -10.54 23.16
CA ASP A 195 23.74 -11.64 23.58
C ASP A 195 23.55 -12.01 25.06
N ALA A 196 23.41 -10.99 25.92
CA ALA A 196 23.13 -11.18 27.32
C ALA A 196 21.73 -11.75 27.54
N ALA A 197 20.70 -11.24 26.84
CA ALA A 197 19.33 -11.71 26.93
C ALA A 197 19.19 -13.19 26.52
N ILE A 198 19.81 -13.58 25.41
CA ILE A 198 19.82 -14.97 24.94
C ILE A 198 20.55 -15.88 25.94
N SER A 199 21.75 -15.47 26.39
CA SER A 199 22.56 -16.28 27.33
C SER A 199 21.84 -16.51 28.63
N LEU A 200 21.12 -15.50 29.16
CA LEU A 200 20.34 -15.65 30.37
C LEU A 200 19.11 -16.53 30.13
N ALA A 201 18.39 -16.34 29.05
CA ALA A 201 17.23 -17.18 28.75
C ALA A 201 17.59 -18.67 28.55
N VAL A 202 18.75 -18.97 27.94
CA VAL A 202 19.28 -20.36 27.89
C VAL A 202 19.55 -20.91 29.26
N LYS A 203 20.14 -20.12 30.18
CA LYS A 203 20.37 -20.52 31.53
C LYS A 203 19.08 -20.76 32.30
N ASP A 204 18.08 -19.89 32.13
CA ASP A 204 16.77 -20.05 32.73
C ASP A 204 16.06 -21.33 32.25
N CYS A 205 16.23 -21.70 30.98
CA CYS A 205 15.74 -22.96 30.44
C CYS A 205 16.33 -24.17 31.19
N GLU A 206 17.63 -24.14 31.52
CA GLU A 206 18.28 -25.21 32.30
C GLU A 206 17.75 -25.25 33.74
N GLU A 207 17.57 -24.08 34.39
CA GLU A 207 17.09 -23.97 35.77
C GLU A 207 15.62 -24.41 35.90
N GLU A 208 14.77 -24.06 34.96
CA GLU A 208 13.31 -24.35 34.97
C GLU A 208 12.95 -25.69 34.32
N GLY A 209 13.91 -26.40 33.74
CA GLY A 209 13.69 -27.69 33.08
C GLY A 209 12.88 -27.58 31.79
N ILE A 210 13.04 -26.47 31.05
CA ILE A 210 12.38 -26.13 29.80
C ILE A 210 13.37 -26.33 28.65
N LEU A 211 12.93 -26.94 27.54
CA LEU A 211 13.77 -27.21 26.37
C LEU A 211 15.10 -27.94 26.68
N VAL A 212 15.14 -28.73 27.75
CA VAL A 212 16.41 -29.28 28.30
C VAL A 212 17.21 -30.03 27.27
N ASP A 213 16.61 -31.00 26.57
CA ASP A 213 17.29 -31.82 25.58
C ASP A 213 17.74 -30.97 24.38
N PHE A 214 16.88 -30.06 23.95
CA PHE A 214 17.17 -29.13 22.86
C PHE A 214 18.35 -28.20 23.19
N MET A 215 18.35 -27.61 24.36
CA MET A 215 19.46 -26.73 24.82
C MET A 215 20.75 -27.46 25.01
N LYS A 216 20.71 -28.72 25.45
CA LYS A 216 21.90 -29.56 25.62
C LYS A 216 22.55 -29.86 24.26
N ASP A 217 21.74 -30.17 23.24
CA ASP A 217 22.23 -30.57 21.94
C ASP A 217 22.53 -29.38 21.03
N HIS A 218 21.78 -28.27 21.16
CA HIS A 218 21.81 -27.11 20.26
C HIS A 218 22.06 -25.76 20.93
N GLY A 219 22.26 -25.68 22.25
CA GLY A 219 22.27 -24.41 22.97
C GLY A 219 23.27 -23.37 22.46
N SER A 220 24.46 -23.79 22.01
CA SER A 220 25.42 -22.88 21.37
C SER A 220 25.03 -22.43 19.98
N GLU A 221 24.31 -23.28 19.23
CA GLU A 221 23.82 -22.97 17.87
C GLU A 221 22.59 -22.09 17.92
N VAL A 222 21.69 -22.32 18.89
CA VAL A 222 20.46 -21.53 19.10
C VAL A 222 20.78 -20.05 19.29
N ALA A 223 21.80 -19.73 20.10
CA ALA A 223 22.24 -18.35 20.29
C ALA A 223 22.65 -17.70 18.95
N ASN A 224 23.43 -18.42 18.14
CA ASN A 224 23.85 -17.93 16.83
C ASN A 224 22.70 -17.83 15.82
N MET A 225 21.74 -18.78 15.85
CA MET A 225 20.55 -18.77 14.99
C MET A 225 19.68 -17.56 15.30
N LEU A 226 19.37 -17.31 16.56
CA LEU A 226 18.54 -16.17 17.01
C LEU A 226 19.24 -14.83 16.71
N TYR A 227 20.53 -14.72 16.98
CA TYR A 227 21.29 -13.53 16.68
C TYR A 227 21.29 -13.21 15.16
N THR A 228 21.45 -14.23 14.34
CA THR A 228 21.43 -14.07 12.86
C THR A 228 20.04 -13.71 12.35
N GLN A 229 19.00 -14.31 12.90
CA GLN A 229 17.61 -14.03 12.56
C GLN A 229 17.25 -12.58 12.89
N TRP A 230 17.58 -12.09 14.08
CA TRP A 230 17.28 -10.71 14.47
C TRP A 230 18.08 -9.66 13.69
N LYS A 231 19.36 -9.93 13.36
CA LYS A 231 20.12 -9.04 12.46
C LYS A 231 19.47 -8.92 11.09
N TYR A 232 18.92 -9.99 10.57
CA TYR A 232 18.24 -10.01 9.28
C TYR A 232 16.92 -9.24 9.35
N ASP A 233 16.12 -9.42 10.41
CA ASP A 233 14.87 -8.71 10.62
C ASP A 233 15.10 -7.20 10.81
N GLU A 234 16.17 -6.80 11.50
CA GLU A 234 16.59 -5.41 11.66
C GLU A 234 17.01 -4.78 10.32
N ALA A 235 17.79 -5.46 9.52
CA ALA A 235 18.18 -5.00 8.19
C ALA A 235 16.96 -4.80 7.29
N ILE A 236 16.01 -5.73 7.29
CA ILE A 236 14.75 -5.59 6.54
C ILE A 236 13.90 -4.42 7.07
N SER A 237 13.88 -4.18 8.38
CA SER A 237 13.11 -3.07 8.94
C SER A 237 13.67 -1.72 8.49
N VAL A 238 14.99 -1.57 8.46
CA VAL A 238 15.68 -0.38 7.97
C VAL A 238 15.41 -0.18 6.46
N GLU A 239 15.56 -1.23 5.64
CA GLU A 239 15.25 -1.14 4.20
C GLU A 239 13.78 -0.75 3.93
N ARG A 240 12.85 -1.24 4.77
CA ARG A 240 11.43 -0.86 4.67
C ARG A 240 11.18 0.60 5.02
N GLU A 241 11.84 1.10 6.07
CA GLU A 241 11.73 2.49 6.50
C GLU A 241 12.30 3.42 5.42
N GLU A 242 13.47 3.10 4.86
CA GLU A 242 14.07 3.82 3.74
C GLU A 242 13.16 3.80 2.49
N ALA A 243 12.64 2.64 2.11
CA ALA A 243 11.72 2.51 0.98
C ALA A 243 10.41 3.29 1.19
N TYR A 244 9.88 3.29 2.43
CA TYR A 244 8.70 4.07 2.79
C TYR A 244 8.97 5.58 2.68
N GLU A 245 10.11 6.05 3.23
CA GLU A 245 10.49 7.46 3.13
C GLU A 245 10.70 7.91 1.67
N ASP A 246 11.35 7.09 0.87
CA ASP A 246 11.58 7.37 -0.56
C ASP A 246 10.26 7.38 -1.35
N GLY A 247 9.37 6.43 -1.06
CA GLY A 247 8.01 6.41 -1.62
C GLY A 247 7.21 7.65 -1.24
N ARG A 248 7.28 8.09 0.01
CA ARG A 248 6.62 9.31 0.50
C ARG A 248 7.18 10.55 -0.22
N LYS A 249 8.51 10.71 -0.29
CA LYS A 249 9.17 11.82 -1.00
C LYS A 249 8.80 11.86 -2.48
N ALA A 250 8.80 10.71 -3.15
CA ALA A 250 8.39 10.59 -4.55
C ALA A 250 6.91 10.96 -4.74
N GLY A 251 6.03 10.50 -3.85
CA GLY A 251 4.60 10.83 -3.86
C GLY A 251 4.34 12.33 -3.65
N GLU A 252 5.03 12.95 -2.71
CA GLU A 252 4.95 14.39 -2.46
C GLU A 252 5.44 15.21 -3.68
N ALA A 253 6.56 14.83 -4.29
CA ALA A 253 7.10 15.49 -5.48
C ALA A 253 6.14 15.36 -6.68
N LEU A 254 5.58 14.18 -6.90
CA LEU A 254 4.60 13.94 -7.95
C LEU A 254 3.30 14.73 -7.72
N GLY A 255 2.77 14.70 -6.49
CA GLY A 255 1.58 15.46 -6.11
C GLY A 255 1.75 16.95 -6.28
N ARG A 256 2.93 17.50 -5.93
CA ARG A 256 3.29 18.90 -6.14
C ARG A 256 3.34 19.27 -7.63
N THR A 257 3.94 18.39 -8.43
CA THR A 257 4.04 18.62 -9.89
C THR A 257 2.65 18.60 -10.55
N ILE A 258 1.80 17.65 -10.20
CA ILE A 258 0.42 17.56 -10.69
C ILE A 258 -0.39 18.78 -10.24
N GLY A 259 -0.30 19.16 -8.96
CA GLY A 259 -1.02 20.32 -8.42
C GLY A 259 -0.65 21.62 -9.10
N ILE A 260 0.65 21.86 -9.36
CA ILE A 260 1.13 23.03 -10.11
C ILE A 260 0.60 23.04 -11.55
N ALA A 261 0.64 21.88 -12.23
CA ALA A 261 0.16 21.76 -13.61
C ALA A 261 -1.36 22.01 -13.70
N GLN A 262 -2.14 21.43 -12.81
CA GLN A 262 -3.59 21.63 -12.74
C GLN A 262 -3.97 23.08 -12.38
N GLY A 263 -3.30 23.66 -11.39
CA GLY A 263 -3.51 25.07 -11.02
C GLY A 263 -3.20 26.04 -12.15
N LYS A 264 -2.09 25.81 -12.88
CA LYS A 264 -1.72 26.61 -14.05
C LYS A 264 -2.74 26.46 -15.19
N ALA A 265 -3.21 25.26 -15.46
CA ALA A 265 -4.22 25.01 -16.51
C ALA A 265 -5.56 25.68 -16.15
N ALA A 266 -6.02 25.56 -14.91
CA ALA A 266 -7.23 26.22 -14.43
C ALA A 266 -7.13 27.75 -14.51
N GLY A 267 -6.04 28.34 -14.03
CA GLY A 267 -5.82 29.79 -14.08
C GLY A 267 -5.77 30.35 -15.51
N ILE A 268 -5.14 29.62 -16.46
CA ILE A 268 -5.15 30.01 -17.88
C ILE A 268 -6.58 29.94 -18.46
N ALA A 269 -7.34 28.90 -18.13
CA ALA A 269 -8.71 28.75 -18.62
C ALA A 269 -9.64 29.86 -18.09
N GLU A 270 -9.57 30.15 -16.81
CA GLU A 270 -10.33 31.24 -16.17
C GLU A 270 -9.95 32.63 -16.71
N GLY A 271 -8.65 32.91 -16.80
CA GLY A 271 -8.18 34.19 -17.34
C GLY A 271 -8.60 34.39 -18.80
N LYS A 272 -8.53 33.34 -19.61
CA LYS A 272 -9.00 33.38 -21.02
C LYS A 272 -10.51 33.58 -21.10
N ALA A 273 -11.29 32.92 -20.29
CA ALA A 273 -12.75 33.07 -20.27
C ALA A 273 -13.16 34.51 -19.82
N ALA A 274 -12.54 35.03 -18.77
CA ALA A 274 -12.78 36.39 -18.31
C ALA A 274 -12.38 37.44 -19.35
N GLY A 275 -11.22 37.33 -19.97
CA GLY A 275 -10.76 38.27 -21.01
C GLY A 275 -11.65 38.26 -22.26
N ILE A 276 -12.15 37.08 -22.68
CA ILE A 276 -13.09 36.98 -23.79
C ILE A 276 -14.44 37.65 -23.42
N ALA A 277 -14.93 37.44 -22.21
CA ALA A 277 -16.19 38.04 -21.75
C ALA A 277 -16.09 39.56 -21.66
N GLU A 278 -15.02 40.08 -21.08
CA GLU A 278 -14.74 41.52 -21.02
C GLU A 278 -14.58 42.15 -22.39
N GLY A 279 -13.75 41.55 -23.25
CA GLY A 279 -13.54 42.06 -24.62
C GLY A 279 -14.84 42.05 -25.43
N LYS A 280 -15.67 41.02 -25.29
CA LYS A 280 -16.98 40.95 -25.96
C LYS A 280 -17.93 42.02 -25.44
N ALA A 281 -17.99 42.24 -24.13
CA ALA A 281 -18.84 43.26 -23.54
C ALA A 281 -18.43 44.68 -24.00
N ALA A 282 -17.11 44.98 -23.95
CA ALA A 282 -16.57 46.25 -24.44
C ALA A 282 -16.84 46.46 -25.92
N GLY A 283 -16.60 45.45 -26.77
CA GLY A 283 -16.87 45.55 -28.22
C GLY A 283 -18.34 45.74 -28.55
N ILE A 284 -19.27 45.12 -27.82
CA ILE A 284 -20.70 45.34 -27.99
C ILE A 284 -21.07 46.78 -27.61
N ALA A 285 -20.56 47.28 -26.48
CA ALA A 285 -20.83 48.63 -26.01
C ALA A 285 -20.30 49.69 -27.03
N GLU A 286 -19.11 49.52 -27.51
CA GLU A 286 -18.51 50.40 -28.54
C GLU A 286 -19.23 50.34 -29.89
N GLY A 287 -19.61 49.15 -30.33
CA GLY A 287 -20.41 48.95 -31.56
C GLY A 287 -21.81 49.57 -31.43
N MET A 288 -22.43 49.53 -30.24
CA MET A 288 -23.71 50.21 -30.02
C MET A 288 -23.58 51.74 -30.10
N ILE A 289 -22.56 52.28 -29.47
CA ILE A 289 -22.26 53.75 -29.53
C ILE A 289 -22.07 54.18 -30.97
N GLU A 290 -21.23 53.49 -31.73
CA GLU A 290 -20.95 53.81 -33.14
C GLU A 290 -22.20 53.63 -34.01
N GLY A 291 -22.97 52.60 -33.81
CA GLY A 291 -24.25 52.37 -34.50
C GLY A 291 -25.23 53.51 -34.31
N VAL A 292 -25.36 54.01 -33.04
CA VAL A 292 -26.26 55.14 -32.74
C VAL A 292 -25.75 56.44 -33.38
N ARG A 293 -24.44 56.68 -33.36
CA ARG A 293 -23.84 57.87 -34.05
C ARG A 293 -24.11 57.86 -35.53
N GLN A 294 -23.95 56.71 -36.18
CA GLN A 294 -24.20 56.57 -37.61
C GLN A 294 -25.66 56.89 -37.96
N VAL A 295 -26.59 56.47 -37.14
CA VAL A 295 -27.99 56.77 -37.38
C VAL A 295 -28.28 58.29 -37.16
N ILE A 296 -27.73 58.92 -36.16
CA ILE A 296 -27.81 60.38 -35.96
C ILE A 296 -27.27 61.10 -37.18
N TYR A 297 -26.09 60.73 -37.69
CA TYR A 297 -25.54 61.30 -38.93
C TYR A 297 -26.47 61.13 -40.16
N ASN A 298 -27.03 59.95 -40.34
CA ASN A 298 -27.96 59.68 -41.42
C ASN A 298 -29.21 60.58 -41.41
N PHE A 299 -29.71 60.87 -40.17
CA PHE A 299 -30.84 61.83 -40.05
C PHE A 299 -30.41 63.25 -40.34
N LEU A 300 -29.24 63.70 -39.84
CA LEU A 300 -28.74 65.06 -40.06
C LEU A 300 -28.31 65.35 -41.46
N ASP A 301 -27.85 64.30 -42.22
CA ASP A 301 -27.43 64.46 -43.67
C ASP A 301 -28.57 64.97 -44.58
N HIS A 302 -29.81 64.71 -44.20
CA HIS A 302 -30.99 65.22 -44.91
C HIS A 302 -31.17 66.75 -44.80
N LEU A 303 -30.54 67.38 -43.78
CA LEU A 303 -30.58 68.81 -43.52
C LEU A 303 -29.48 69.54 -44.27
N GLY A 304 -28.50 68.84 -44.91
CA GLY A 304 -27.39 69.38 -45.59
C GLY A 304 -26.01 69.01 -45.00
N LYS A 305 -24.98 69.76 -45.40
CA LYS A 305 -23.61 69.44 -44.80
C LYS A 305 -23.57 69.73 -43.32
N ILE A 306 -23.30 68.69 -42.56
CA ILE A 306 -23.29 68.78 -41.04
C ILE A 306 -22.12 69.70 -40.62
N PRO A 307 -22.43 70.72 -39.75
CA PRO A 307 -21.41 71.64 -39.21
C PRO A 307 -20.40 70.91 -38.31
N GLU A 308 -19.11 71.39 -38.34
CA GLU A 308 -18.02 70.73 -37.59
C GLU A 308 -18.25 70.67 -36.09
N ASP A 309 -18.91 71.67 -35.50
CA ASP A 309 -19.24 71.72 -34.07
C ASP A 309 -20.20 70.62 -33.66
N ILE A 310 -21.18 70.32 -34.52
CA ILE A 310 -22.11 69.18 -34.33
C ILE A 310 -21.38 67.83 -34.47
N GLN A 311 -20.55 67.70 -35.50
CA GLN A 311 -19.75 66.49 -35.71
C GLN A 311 -18.91 66.18 -34.52
N ARG A 312 -18.08 67.15 -34.06
CA ARG A 312 -17.25 66.97 -32.84
C ARG A 312 -18.08 66.60 -31.62
N ARG A 313 -19.21 67.19 -31.42
CA ARG A 313 -20.05 66.95 -30.26
C ARG A 313 -20.61 65.54 -30.24
N ILE A 314 -20.98 64.98 -31.41
CA ILE A 314 -21.42 63.59 -31.57
C ILE A 314 -20.24 62.63 -31.37
N GLU A 315 -19.06 62.93 -31.90
CA GLU A 315 -17.87 62.10 -31.79
C GLU A 315 -17.31 62.04 -30.37
N ASP A 316 -17.37 63.14 -29.63
CA ASP A 316 -16.86 63.22 -28.27
C ASP A 316 -17.79 62.59 -27.22
N GLU A 317 -19.07 62.39 -27.52
CA GLU A 317 -20.02 61.82 -26.59
C GLU A 317 -19.79 60.28 -26.44
N ARG A 318 -19.52 59.84 -25.23
CA ARG A 318 -19.27 58.41 -24.89
C ARG A 318 -20.41 57.80 -24.10
N ASP A 319 -21.32 58.58 -23.60
CA ASP A 319 -22.46 58.10 -22.85
C ASP A 319 -23.55 57.59 -23.81
N SER A 320 -23.77 56.27 -23.79
CA SER A 320 -24.72 55.58 -24.65
C SER A 320 -26.17 56.06 -24.42
N GLU A 321 -26.52 56.48 -23.17
CA GLU A 321 -27.87 56.97 -22.84
C GLU A 321 -28.07 58.39 -23.38
N ILE A 322 -27.03 59.22 -23.40
CA ILE A 322 -27.11 60.55 -24.00
C ILE A 322 -27.25 60.42 -25.54
N LEU A 323 -26.42 59.60 -26.16
CA LEU A 323 -26.50 59.35 -27.58
C LEU A 323 -27.87 58.76 -27.98
N LYS A 324 -28.43 57.91 -27.19
CA LYS A 324 -29.76 57.33 -27.38
C LYS A 324 -30.89 58.41 -27.30
N LYS A 325 -30.76 59.34 -26.36
CA LYS A 325 -31.69 60.49 -26.31
C LYS A 325 -31.57 61.36 -27.56
N TRP A 326 -30.37 61.67 -28.02
CA TRP A 326 -30.17 62.40 -29.26
C TRP A 326 -30.76 61.66 -30.48
N TYR A 327 -30.51 60.37 -30.55
CA TYR A 327 -31.12 59.53 -31.58
C TYR A 327 -32.66 59.59 -31.61
N MET A 328 -33.28 59.54 -30.43
CA MET A 328 -34.75 59.62 -30.33
C MET A 328 -35.29 61.00 -30.71
N SER A 329 -34.53 62.05 -30.51
CA SER A 329 -34.97 63.43 -30.76
C SER A 329 -34.51 64.00 -32.12
N VAL A 330 -33.51 63.40 -32.77
CA VAL A 330 -32.99 63.89 -34.06
C VAL A 330 -34.04 63.90 -35.20
N PRO A 331 -35.02 62.99 -35.26
CA PRO A 331 -36.08 63.06 -36.30
C PRO A 331 -36.97 64.30 -36.22
N ASP A 332 -37.06 64.96 -35.05
CA ASP A 332 -37.85 66.14 -34.82
C ASP A 332 -37.12 67.43 -35.19
N ALA A 333 -35.81 67.39 -35.39
CA ALA A 333 -34.97 68.51 -35.77
C ALA A 333 -35.24 68.91 -37.27
N LYS A 334 -35.67 70.13 -37.48
CA LYS A 334 -35.91 70.67 -38.83
C LYS A 334 -34.73 71.53 -39.35
N SER A 335 -33.78 71.85 -38.48
CA SER A 335 -32.56 72.56 -38.79
C SER A 335 -31.39 72.14 -37.88
N PHE A 336 -30.16 72.48 -38.24
CA PHE A 336 -28.99 72.25 -37.38
C PHE A 336 -29.09 73.02 -36.06
N ASP A 337 -29.76 74.15 -36.04
CA ASP A 337 -29.97 74.98 -34.81
C ASP A 337 -30.93 74.27 -33.85
N ASP A 338 -32.01 73.65 -34.39
CA ASP A 338 -32.90 72.81 -33.59
C ASP A 338 -32.13 71.64 -32.95
N PHE A 339 -31.23 71.00 -33.69
CA PHE A 339 -30.41 69.91 -33.14
C PHE A 339 -29.37 70.42 -32.09
N ARG A 340 -28.80 71.61 -32.28
CA ARG A 340 -27.96 72.25 -31.25
C ARG A 340 -28.72 72.46 -29.94
N GLU A 341 -29.98 72.86 -30.04
CA GLU A 341 -30.82 73.03 -28.86
C GLU A 341 -31.10 71.69 -28.17
N ILE A 342 -31.38 70.64 -28.95
CA ILE A 342 -31.58 69.27 -28.44
C ILE A 342 -30.31 68.77 -27.68
N ILE A 343 -29.12 68.91 -28.30
CA ILE A 343 -27.89 68.49 -27.63
C ILE A 343 -27.46 69.39 -26.47
N GLY A 344 -27.83 70.67 -26.46
CA GLY A 344 -27.55 71.63 -25.42
C GLY A 344 -28.43 71.41 -24.19
N GLN A 345 -29.70 71.12 -24.37
CA GLN A 345 -30.66 70.86 -23.26
C GLN A 345 -30.43 69.56 -22.52
N GLN A 346 -29.73 68.56 -23.13
CA GLN A 346 -29.52 67.25 -22.56
C GLN A 346 -28.15 67.07 -21.87
N THR A 347 -27.30 68.08 -21.83
CA THR A 347 -25.99 68.07 -21.19
C THR A 347 -25.98 68.79 -19.81
N GLY A 348 -27.11 69.18 -19.33
CA GLY A 348 -27.26 69.85 -18.04
C GLY A 348 -27.58 68.89 -16.93
N LYS A 349 -26.56 68.22 -16.34
CA LYS A 349 -26.42 67.92 -14.91
C LYS A 349 -24.99 67.53 -14.62
#